data_498d8c676cd380a5bcce3c5db5b21e82
#
_entry.id   498d8c676cd380a5bcce3c5db5b21e82
#
_cell.length_a   1.000
_cell.length_b   1.000
_cell.length_c   1.000
_cell.angle_alpha   90.00
_cell.angle_beta   90.00
_cell.angle_gamma   90.00
#
_symmetry.space_group_name_H-M   'P 1'
#
loop_
_entity.id
_entity.type
_entity.pdbx_description
1 polymer ?
#
loop_
_entity_poly.entity_id
_entity_poly.type
_entity_poly.pdbx_seq_one_letter_code
_entity_poly.pdbx_strand_id
1 'polypeptide(L)'
;AVQSGNGGETSADTVEEETTRTRLRRYPDNPLCNVLDSMKEISTEYPDVLARLYIPGVLDEYVVQRNNTYYLTHNYRGSLSDGGAVFLDRDCFISTPPENLLLRGEGNVAGVSFAPLWQYESGGIGFAAGACFAQLTTLYEDARYVLFSVIVADSDPAKPGYFDYASHDTFDTDAQMMEYVQSAADRSLYGFSVSVEPSDRLMTLATVSSRGNGKCLVLLFRMMREGEAVP
;
A
#
# COMPACT_ATOMS: atom_id res chain seq x y z
N ALA A 1 -60.84 7.25 -42.73
CA ALA A 1 -59.47 7.62 -42.60
C ALA A 1 -59.22 7.92 -41.10
N VAL A 2 -58.54 7.04 -40.40
CA VAL A 2 -58.09 7.23 -39.01
C VAL A 2 -56.60 6.89 -39.01
N GLN A 3 -55.77 7.86 -38.67
CA GLN A 3 -54.34 7.64 -38.46
C GLN A 3 -54.10 7.27 -37.00
N SER A 4 -53.43 6.15 -36.79
CA SER A 4 -52.87 5.76 -35.49
C SER A 4 -51.45 6.27 -35.40
N GLY A 5 -51.20 7.14 -34.43
CA GLY A 5 -49.84 7.54 -34.04
C GLY A 5 -49.19 6.45 -33.20
N ASN A 6 -48.00 6.05 -33.61
CA ASN A 6 -47.14 5.13 -32.85
C ASN A 6 -46.13 5.97 -32.06
N GLY A 7 -46.29 6.01 -30.74
CA GLY A 7 -45.34 6.62 -29.84
C GLY A 7 -44.20 5.66 -29.56
N GLY A 8 -43.06 5.91 -30.16
CA GLY A 8 -41.82 5.23 -29.77
C GLY A 8 -41.26 5.85 -28.51
N GLU A 9 -41.22 5.09 -27.43
CA GLU A 9 -40.45 5.39 -26.25
C GLU A 9 -38.95 5.14 -26.59
N THR A 10 -38.19 6.20 -26.67
CA THR A 10 -36.73 6.14 -26.74
C THR A 10 -36.24 5.97 -25.29
N SER A 11 -35.80 4.78 -24.96
CA SER A 11 -34.99 4.54 -23.78
C SER A 11 -33.71 5.36 -23.91
N ALA A 12 -33.57 6.37 -23.08
CA ALA A 12 -32.27 7.03 -22.89
C ALA A 12 -31.36 6.09 -22.10
N ASP A 13 -30.47 5.40 -22.80
CA ASP A 13 -29.30 4.79 -22.19
C ASP A 13 -28.46 5.92 -21.59
N THR A 14 -28.53 6.09 -20.29
CA THR A 14 -27.57 6.88 -19.52
C THR A 14 -26.26 6.08 -19.51
N VAL A 15 -25.40 6.36 -20.48
CA VAL A 15 -23.99 5.99 -20.41
C VAL A 15 -23.39 6.87 -19.30
N GLU A 16 -23.17 6.28 -18.12
CA GLU A 16 -22.35 6.92 -17.10
C GLU A 16 -20.97 7.11 -17.74
N GLU A 17 -20.59 8.37 -17.99
CA GLU A 17 -19.22 8.71 -18.37
C GLU A 17 -18.31 8.32 -17.19
N GLU A 18 -17.61 7.21 -17.34
CA GLU A 18 -16.58 6.75 -16.43
C GLU A 18 -15.45 7.78 -16.45
N THR A 19 -15.39 8.61 -15.41
CA THR A 19 -14.44 9.72 -15.32
C THR A 19 -13.04 9.15 -15.16
N THR A 20 -12.20 9.29 -16.17
CA THR A 20 -10.79 8.90 -16.12
C THR A 20 -10.09 9.64 -14.97
N ARG A 21 -9.51 8.91 -14.02
CA ARG A 21 -8.84 9.50 -12.86
C ARG A 21 -7.64 10.34 -13.29
N THR A 22 -7.56 11.56 -12.76
CA THR A 22 -6.42 12.43 -13.01
C THR A 22 -5.25 11.97 -12.13
N ARG A 23 -4.23 11.36 -12.74
CA ARG A 23 -3.10 10.68 -12.08
C ARG A 23 -2.05 11.61 -11.46
N LEU A 24 -2.17 12.91 -11.53
CA LEU A 24 -1.18 13.84 -10.98
C LEU A 24 -1.49 14.16 -9.52
N ARG A 25 -1.15 13.24 -8.62
CA ARG A 25 -1.14 13.53 -7.19
C ARG A 25 0.17 14.23 -6.83
N ARG A 26 0.05 15.46 -6.39
CA ARG A 26 1.14 16.23 -5.79
C ARG A 26 0.90 16.33 -4.29
N TYR A 27 1.93 16.69 -3.57
CA TYR A 27 1.84 16.98 -2.15
C TYR A 27 1.20 18.37 -1.95
N PRO A 28 -0.06 18.49 -1.47
CA PRO A 28 -0.76 19.76 -1.37
C PRO A 28 -0.04 20.72 -0.41
N ASP A 29 0.51 20.18 0.68
CA ASP A 29 1.21 20.97 1.72
C ASP A 29 2.69 21.20 1.38
N ASN A 30 3.20 20.58 0.33
CA ASN A 30 4.59 20.71 -0.12
C ASN A 30 4.69 20.67 -1.66
N PRO A 31 4.05 21.63 -2.37
CA PRO A 31 3.92 21.58 -3.82
C PRO A 31 5.25 21.71 -4.58
N LEU A 32 6.31 22.18 -3.91
CA LEU A 32 7.66 22.29 -4.47
C LEU A 32 8.52 21.04 -4.21
N CYS A 33 7.97 20.03 -3.55
CA CYS A 33 8.68 18.80 -3.14
C CYS A 33 10.01 19.11 -2.42
N ASN A 34 9.98 20.07 -1.48
CA ASN A 34 11.13 20.32 -0.62
C ASN A 34 11.33 19.12 0.32
N VAL A 35 12.58 18.68 0.48
CA VAL A 35 12.89 17.62 1.42
C VAL A 35 12.58 18.06 2.84
N LEU A 36 11.80 17.24 3.57
CA LEU A 36 11.45 17.50 4.97
C LEU A 36 12.71 17.55 5.84
N ASP A 37 12.75 18.45 6.81
CA ASP A 37 13.91 18.61 7.71
C ASP A 37 14.28 17.31 8.42
N SER A 38 13.29 16.53 8.81
CA SER A 38 13.46 15.21 9.44
C SER A 38 14.15 14.17 8.55
N MET A 39 14.16 14.36 7.24
CA MET A 39 14.73 13.42 6.27
C MET A 39 16.03 13.94 5.63
N LYS A 40 16.40 15.21 5.80
CA LYS A 40 17.55 15.82 5.12
C LYS A 40 18.88 15.17 5.43
N GLU A 41 19.15 14.91 6.71
CA GLU A 41 20.43 14.36 7.15
C GLU A 41 20.59 12.94 6.60
N ILE A 42 19.62 12.06 6.86
CA ILE A 42 19.69 10.65 6.47
C ILE A 42 19.73 10.47 4.95
N SER A 43 18.96 11.25 4.17
CA SER A 43 18.94 11.16 2.72
C SER A 43 20.19 11.76 2.06
N THR A 44 20.89 12.66 2.76
CA THR A 44 22.19 13.18 2.30
C THR A 44 23.29 12.16 2.53
N GLU A 45 23.29 11.46 3.67
CA GLU A 45 24.26 10.43 3.99
C GLU A 45 24.02 9.13 3.19
N TYR A 46 22.75 8.75 3.02
CA TYR A 46 22.32 7.57 2.28
C TYR A 46 21.28 7.95 1.20
N PRO A 47 21.72 8.30 -0.01
CA PRO A 47 20.85 8.85 -1.06
C PRO A 47 19.74 7.91 -1.54
N ASP A 48 19.87 6.60 -1.30
CA ASP A 48 18.82 5.62 -1.61
C ASP A 48 17.70 5.61 -0.55
N VAL A 49 17.87 6.28 0.61
CA VAL A 49 16.82 6.40 1.64
C VAL A 49 15.80 7.45 1.20
N LEU A 50 14.56 7.00 1.01
CA LEU A 50 13.46 7.84 0.53
C LEU A 50 12.34 8.04 1.54
N ALA A 51 12.25 7.18 2.56
CA ALA A 51 11.25 7.28 3.60
C ALA A 51 11.69 6.58 4.90
N ARG A 52 10.91 6.79 5.96
CA ARG A 52 10.93 6.02 7.20
C ARG A 52 9.54 5.46 7.45
N LEU A 53 9.42 4.17 7.65
CA LEU A 53 8.19 3.48 8.04
C LEU A 53 8.24 3.16 9.53
N TYR A 54 7.24 3.64 10.26
CA TYR A 54 7.10 3.40 11.70
C TYR A 54 5.73 2.79 12.01
N ILE A 55 5.72 1.61 12.64
CA ILE A 55 4.53 0.98 13.21
C ILE A 55 4.81 0.82 14.71
N PRO A 56 4.09 1.53 15.61
CA PRO A 56 4.38 1.55 17.03
C PRO A 56 4.47 0.14 17.63
N GLY A 57 5.61 -0.15 18.30
CA GLY A 57 5.85 -1.44 18.93
C GLY A 57 6.10 -2.62 17.98
N VAL A 58 6.09 -2.40 16.65
CA VAL A 58 6.30 -3.45 15.65
C VAL A 58 7.51 -3.17 14.79
N LEU A 59 7.60 -1.99 14.16
CA LEU A 59 8.58 -1.68 13.12
C LEU A 59 9.03 -0.23 13.19
N ASP A 60 10.34 -0.01 12.97
CA ASP A 60 10.92 1.31 12.75
C ASP A 60 12.11 1.17 11.78
N GLU A 61 11.83 1.34 10.48
CA GLU A 61 12.79 1.05 9.42
C GLU A 61 12.89 2.19 8.40
N TYR A 62 14.10 2.43 7.90
CA TYR A 62 14.28 3.26 6.71
C TYR A 62 13.89 2.49 5.46
N VAL A 63 13.17 3.18 4.58
CA VAL A 63 12.73 2.66 3.28
C VAL A 63 13.67 3.20 2.20
N VAL A 64 14.25 2.29 1.46
CA VAL A 64 15.21 2.59 0.38
C VAL A 64 14.63 2.27 -0.99
N GLN A 65 15.25 2.78 -2.06
CA GLN A 65 14.89 2.39 -3.41
C GLN A 65 16.11 2.38 -4.33
N ARG A 66 16.24 1.30 -5.10
CA ARG A 66 17.20 1.20 -6.21
C ARG A 66 16.59 0.35 -7.33
N ASN A 67 16.35 -0.91 -7.04
CA ASN A 67 15.67 -1.90 -7.86
C ASN A 67 15.06 -2.95 -6.92
N ASN A 68 14.26 -3.89 -7.46
CA ASN A 68 13.56 -4.88 -6.64
C ASN A 68 14.43 -6.06 -6.19
N THR A 69 15.76 -6.02 -6.34
CA THR A 69 16.65 -7.13 -5.99
C THR A 69 17.82 -6.76 -5.09
N TYR A 70 18.38 -5.54 -5.22
CA TYR A 70 19.58 -5.14 -4.47
C TYR A 70 19.35 -5.22 -2.95
N TYR A 71 18.26 -4.67 -2.48
CA TYR A 71 17.93 -4.60 -1.05
C TYR A 71 17.33 -5.87 -0.46
N LEU A 72 17.24 -6.95 -1.23
CA LEU A 72 16.98 -8.29 -0.69
C LEU A 72 18.17 -8.82 0.12
N THR A 73 19.40 -8.34 -0.19
CA THR A 73 20.65 -8.81 0.43
C THR A 73 21.52 -7.69 0.97
N HIS A 74 21.04 -6.44 0.99
CA HIS A 74 21.76 -5.28 1.52
C HIS A 74 20.87 -4.47 2.45
N ASN A 75 21.42 -4.00 3.57
CA ASN A 75 20.73 -3.05 4.44
C ASN A 75 20.68 -1.64 3.82
N TYR A 76 19.97 -0.70 4.46
CA TYR A 76 19.81 0.68 3.96
C TYR A 76 21.15 1.44 3.79
N ARG A 77 22.23 1.01 4.45
CA ARG A 77 23.58 1.58 4.30
C ARG A 77 24.36 0.99 3.13
N GLY A 78 23.77 0.04 2.39
CA GLY A 78 24.41 -0.63 1.27
C GLY A 78 25.40 -1.75 1.68
N SER A 79 25.41 -2.16 2.95
CA SER A 79 26.20 -3.30 3.42
C SER A 79 25.42 -4.60 3.27
N LEU A 80 26.13 -5.71 3.02
CA LEU A 80 25.51 -7.05 2.97
C LEU A 80 24.75 -7.35 4.28
N SER A 81 23.57 -7.89 4.14
CA SER A 81 22.66 -8.24 5.25
C SER A 81 21.75 -9.37 4.82
N ASP A 82 21.69 -10.43 5.61
CA ASP A 82 20.81 -11.58 5.33
C ASP A 82 19.31 -11.23 5.41
N GLY A 83 18.96 -10.16 6.13
CA GLY A 83 17.58 -9.66 6.24
C GLY A 83 17.24 -8.55 5.24
N GLY A 84 18.21 -8.12 4.42
CA GLY A 84 18.00 -7.03 3.48
C GLY A 84 17.62 -5.71 4.13
N ALA A 85 16.80 -4.93 3.45
CA ALA A 85 16.17 -3.70 3.93
C ALA A 85 14.71 -3.65 3.49
N VAL A 86 13.92 -2.76 4.10
CA VAL A 86 12.61 -2.38 3.56
C VAL A 86 12.83 -1.48 2.34
N PHE A 87 12.22 -1.79 1.21
CA PHE A 87 12.38 -1.02 0.00
C PHE A 87 11.06 -0.72 -0.70
N LEU A 88 11.00 0.44 -1.32
CA LEU A 88 9.91 0.83 -2.21
C LEU A 88 10.04 0.10 -3.54
N ASP A 89 8.93 -0.45 -4.05
CA ASP A 89 8.92 -1.07 -5.37
C ASP A 89 9.44 -0.09 -6.43
N ARG A 90 10.23 -0.57 -7.38
CA ARG A 90 10.93 0.27 -8.37
C ARG A 90 9.98 1.08 -9.25
N ASP A 91 8.73 0.62 -9.41
CA ASP A 91 7.74 1.27 -10.25
C ASP A 91 6.93 2.35 -9.48
N CYS A 92 7.13 2.45 -8.16
CA CYS A 92 6.58 3.51 -7.30
C CYS A 92 7.53 4.71 -7.21
N PHE A 93 7.06 5.92 -7.49
CA PHE A 93 7.88 7.15 -7.41
C PHE A 93 7.32 8.09 -6.35
N ILE A 94 8.10 8.39 -5.30
CA ILE A 94 7.66 9.31 -4.25
C ILE A 94 7.52 10.77 -4.73
N SER A 95 8.17 11.18 -5.83
CA SER A 95 7.99 12.52 -6.43
C SER A 95 6.62 12.69 -7.10
N THR A 96 6.03 11.59 -7.54
CA THR A 96 4.67 11.49 -8.10
C THR A 96 4.02 10.24 -7.53
N PRO A 97 3.60 10.29 -6.23
CA PRO A 97 3.20 9.08 -5.52
C PRO A 97 2.02 8.41 -6.22
N PRO A 98 2.10 7.09 -6.44
CA PRO A 98 0.99 6.31 -6.97
C PRO A 98 -0.18 6.29 -5.98
N GLU A 99 -1.30 5.73 -6.40
CA GLU A 99 -2.48 5.59 -5.54
C GLU A 99 -2.26 4.54 -4.46
N ASN A 100 -1.40 3.56 -4.70
CA ASN A 100 -1.00 2.53 -3.75
C ASN A 100 0.54 2.41 -3.73
N LEU A 101 1.16 2.82 -2.65
CA LEU A 101 2.60 2.67 -2.43
C LEU A 101 2.90 1.22 -2.04
N LEU A 102 3.69 0.51 -2.84
CA LEU A 102 4.10 -0.86 -2.55
C LEU A 102 5.49 -0.88 -1.89
N LEU A 103 5.55 -1.26 -0.63
CA LEU A 103 6.77 -1.49 0.13
C LEU A 103 7.00 -2.99 0.28
N ARG A 104 8.24 -3.41 0.03
CA ARG A 104 8.68 -4.80 0.16
C ARG A 104 9.78 -4.93 1.20
N GLY A 105 9.90 -6.10 1.78
CA GLY A 105 10.98 -6.44 2.69
C GLY A 105 11.06 -7.93 2.92
N GLU A 106 12.26 -8.41 3.26
CA GLU A 106 12.44 -9.80 3.66
C GLU A 106 11.86 -10.05 5.05
N GLY A 107 11.27 -11.22 5.26
CA GLY A 107 10.73 -11.64 6.55
C GLY A 107 11.45 -12.86 7.14
N ASN A 108 12.52 -13.34 6.51
CA ASN A 108 13.17 -14.60 6.81
C ASN A 108 14.17 -14.53 7.99
N VAL A 109 14.57 -13.32 8.41
CA VAL A 109 15.51 -13.11 9.52
C VAL A 109 14.81 -12.39 10.66
N ALA A 110 14.72 -13.01 11.83
CA ALA A 110 14.02 -12.46 12.99
C ALA A 110 14.57 -11.09 13.42
N GLY A 111 13.68 -10.12 13.61
CA GLY A 111 14.00 -8.77 14.07
C GLY A 111 14.60 -7.85 13.02
N VAL A 112 14.60 -8.24 11.76
CA VAL A 112 15.16 -7.45 10.65
C VAL A 112 14.10 -7.25 9.56
N SER A 113 14.12 -6.09 8.92
CA SER A 113 13.22 -5.75 7.82
C SER A 113 11.76 -6.04 8.17
N PHE A 114 11.02 -6.81 7.38
CA PHE A 114 9.61 -7.10 7.61
C PHE A 114 9.31 -8.35 8.45
N ALA A 115 10.32 -9.03 9.03
CA ALA A 115 10.06 -10.16 9.93
C ALA A 115 9.11 -9.84 11.11
N PRO A 116 9.15 -8.65 11.76
CA PRO A 116 8.20 -8.31 12.81
C PRO A 116 6.74 -8.31 12.36
N LEU A 117 6.44 -8.15 11.05
CA LEU A 117 5.09 -8.20 10.52
C LEU A 117 4.42 -9.58 10.65
N TRP A 118 5.18 -10.65 10.87
CA TRP A 118 4.60 -11.98 11.13
C TRP A 118 3.68 -12.02 12.36
N GLN A 119 3.80 -11.05 13.26
CA GLN A 119 2.89 -10.90 14.39
C GLN A 119 1.43 -10.66 13.95
N TYR A 120 1.22 -10.09 12.75
CA TYR A 120 -0.12 -9.95 12.18
C TYR A 120 -0.74 -11.28 11.75
N GLU A 121 0.08 -12.32 11.51
CA GLU A 121 -0.44 -13.67 11.24
C GLU A 121 -0.71 -14.47 12.51
N SER A 122 0.13 -14.31 13.55
CA SER A 122 0.14 -15.15 14.76
C SER A 122 -0.60 -14.50 15.94
N GLY A 123 -0.65 -13.18 16.03
CA GLY A 123 -1.20 -12.44 17.17
C GLY A 123 -2.72 -12.27 17.17
N GLY A 124 -3.39 -12.68 16.09
CA GLY A 124 -4.84 -12.57 15.96
C GLY A 124 -5.35 -11.16 15.82
N ILE A 125 -6.69 -11.01 15.82
CA ILE A 125 -7.36 -9.72 15.65
C ILE A 125 -7.00 -8.71 16.73
N GLY A 126 -6.75 -9.14 17.97
CA GLY A 126 -6.37 -8.25 19.06
C GLY A 126 -5.04 -7.55 18.81
N PHE A 127 -4.04 -8.28 18.27
CA PHE A 127 -2.77 -7.68 17.86
C PHE A 127 -2.98 -6.74 16.67
N ALA A 128 -3.66 -7.20 15.62
CA ALA A 128 -3.87 -6.43 14.40
C ALA A 128 -4.64 -5.12 14.66
N ALA A 129 -5.61 -5.13 15.57
CA ALA A 129 -6.34 -3.93 15.99
C ALA A 129 -5.46 -2.99 16.85
N GLY A 130 -4.63 -3.54 17.74
CA GLY A 130 -3.72 -2.73 18.57
C GLY A 130 -2.52 -2.13 17.79
N ALA A 131 -2.15 -2.73 16.67
CA ALA A 131 -1.07 -2.30 15.78
C ALA A 131 -1.59 -1.85 14.40
N CYS A 132 -2.80 -1.26 14.36
CA CYS A 132 -3.45 -0.87 13.10
C CYS A 132 -2.97 0.46 12.52
N PHE A 133 -2.09 1.17 13.21
CA PHE A 133 -1.56 2.47 12.80
C PHE A 133 -0.15 2.31 12.22
N ALA A 134 0.13 3.02 11.14
CA ALA A 134 1.45 3.20 10.56
C ALA A 134 1.71 4.65 10.20
N GLN A 135 2.95 5.11 10.34
CA GLN A 135 3.43 6.40 9.87
C GLN A 135 4.48 6.18 8.78
N LEU A 136 4.29 6.80 7.63
CA LEU A 136 5.28 6.83 6.56
C LEU A 136 5.72 8.28 6.35
N THR A 137 6.95 8.58 6.78
CA THR A 137 7.59 9.87 6.52
C THR A 137 8.46 9.72 5.28
N THR A 138 7.99 10.22 4.15
CA THR A 138 8.76 10.27 2.89
C THR A 138 9.69 11.49 2.88
N LEU A 139 10.49 11.66 1.83
CA LEU A 139 11.25 12.90 1.64
C LEU A 139 10.35 14.16 1.60
N TYR A 140 9.06 14.02 1.24
CA TYR A 140 8.20 15.15 0.91
C TYR A 140 6.94 15.28 1.76
N GLU A 141 6.55 14.23 2.48
CA GLU A 141 5.30 14.17 3.22
C GLU A 141 5.45 13.29 4.46
N ASP A 142 4.80 13.69 5.54
CA ASP A 142 4.62 12.88 6.74
C ASP A 142 3.16 12.41 6.80
N ALA A 143 2.91 11.16 6.45
CA ALA A 143 1.58 10.61 6.27
C ALA A 143 1.29 9.50 7.29
N ARG A 144 0.05 9.49 7.79
CA ARG A 144 -0.47 8.47 8.71
C ARG A 144 -1.40 7.54 7.97
N TYR A 145 -1.34 6.25 8.32
CA TYR A 145 -2.09 5.19 7.67
C TYR A 145 -2.79 4.31 8.70
N VAL A 146 -3.96 3.79 8.34
CA VAL A 146 -4.72 2.83 9.12
C VAL A 146 -4.89 1.53 8.36
N LEU A 147 -4.68 0.41 9.05
CA LEU A 147 -4.77 -0.95 8.50
C LEU A 147 -6.22 -1.31 8.21
N PHE A 148 -6.52 -1.81 7.01
CA PHE A 148 -7.84 -2.28 6.65
C PHE A 148 -7.88 -3.74 6.17
N SER A 149 -6.71 -4.35 5.87
CA SER A 149 -6.67 -5.76 5.47
C SER A 149 -5.33 -6.41 5.80
N VAL A 150 -5.38 -7.69 6.23
CA VAL A 150 -4.22 -8.58 6.44
C VAL A 150 -4.47 -9.86 5.66
N ILE A 151 -3.65 -10.15 4.67
CA ILE A 151 -3.84 -11.29 3.76
C ILE A 151 -2.63 -12.21 3.83
N VAL A 152 -2.89 -13.53 3.86
CA VAL A 152 -1.89 -14.54 3.54
C VAL A 152 -2.26 -15.14 2.19
N ALA A 153 -1.56 -14.66 1.16
CA ALA A 153 -1.81 -15.03 -0.23
C ALA A 153 -0.85 -16.11 -0.74
N ASP A 154 -1.23 -16.81 -1.80
CA ASP A 154 -0.29 -17.59 -2.60
C ASP A 154 0.58 -16.63 -3.43
N SER A 155 1.89 -16.93 -3.54
CA SER A 155 2.80 -16.20 -4.42
C SER A 155 2.70 -16.63 -5.89
N ASP A 156 2.05 -17.75 -6.16
CA ASP A 156 1.88 -18.33 -7.49
C ASP A 156 0.54 -17.88 -8.08
N PRO A 157 0.54 -17.13 -9.21
CA PRO A 157 -0.70 -16.66 -9.85
C PRO A 157 -1.65 -17.77 -10.30
N ALA A 158 -1.16 -18.99 -10.49
CA ALA A 158 -1.99 -20.14 -10.88
C ALA A 158 -2.82 -20.71 -9.72
N LYS A 159 -2.58 -20.27 -8.48
CA LYS A 159 -3.29 -20.80 -7.30
C LYS A 159 -4.51 -19.96 -6.93
N PRO A 160 -5.58 -20.60 -6.42
CA PRO A 160 -6.81 -19.88 -6.03
C PRO A 160 -6.63 -18.84 -4.93
N GLY A 161 -5.60 -19.01 -4.09
CA GLY A 161 -5.28 -18.07 -3.00
C GLY A 161 -4.38 -16.91 -3.44
N TYR A 162 -4.07 -16.76 -4.73
CA TYR A 162 -3.31 -15.63 -5.24
C TYR A 162 -4.06 -14.31 -5.08
N PHE A 163 -3.34 -13.28 -4.66
CA PHE A 163 -3.83 -11.90 -4.61
C PHE A 163 -2.81 -11.01 -5.31
N ASP A 164 -3.23 -10.39 -6.40
CA ASP A 164 -2.36 -9.51 -7.18
C ASP A 164 -2.23 -8.14 -6.52
N TYR A 165 -1.31 -8.02 -5.58
CA TYR A 165 -0.98 -6.75 -4.93
C TYR A 165 0.10 -5.96 -5.70
N ALA A 166 0.82 -6.63 -6.60
CA ALA A 166 2.03 -6.08 -7.22
C ALA A 166 1.74 -5.23 -8.46
N SER A 167 0.61 -5.47 -9.15
CA SER A 167 0.22 -4.77 -10.37
C SER A 167 -0.76 -3.61 -10.12
N HIS A 168 -1.01 -3.26 -8.85
CA HIS A 168 -2.03 -2.29 -8.45
C HIS A 168 -1.42 -1.10 -7.69
N ASP A 169 -0.40 -0.49 -8.26
CA ASP A 169 0.15 0.80 -7.83
C ASP A 169 -0.74 1.98 -8.26
N THR A 170 -1.42 1.85 -9.40
CA THR A 170 -2.40 2.81 -9.95
C THR A 170 -3.64 2.10 -10.44
N PHE A 171 -4.76 2.84 -10.54
CA PHE A 171 -6.04 2.34 -11.03
C PHE A 171 -6.55 3.23 -12.16
N ASP A 172 -7.13 2.64 -13.20
CA ASP A 172 -7.69 3.41 -14.32
C ASP A 172 -9.00 4.07 -13.95
N THR A 173 -9.82 3.40 -13.13
CA THR A 173 -11.14 3.89 -12.69
C THR A 173 -11.34 3.72 -11.19
N ASP A 174 -12.32 4.46 -10.64
CA ASP A 174 -12.75 4.31 -9.26
C ASP A 174 -13.30 2.90 -8.98
N ALA A 175 -14.00 2.32 -9.96
CA ALA A 175 -14.54 0.98 -9.88
C ALA A 175 -13.43 -0.07 -9.71
N GLN A 176 -12.35 0.01 -10.48
CA GLN A 176 -11.20 -0.89 -10.34
C GLN A 176 -10.54 -0.80 -8.96
N MET A 177 -10.37 0.43 -8.43
CA MET A 177 -9.83 0.60 -7.09
C MET A 177 -10.74 -0.04 -6.04
N MET A 178 -12.04 0.18 -6.13
CA MET A 178 -13.00 -0.37 -5.16
C MET A 178 -13.13 -1.90 -5.29
N GLU A 179 -12.99 -2.47 -6.48
CA GLU A 179 -12.92 -3.92 -6.69
C GLU A 179 -11.67 -4.52 -6.03
N TYR A 180 -10.51 -3.87 -6.20
CA TYR A 180 -9.28 -4.26 -5.51
C TYR A 180 -9.42 -4.22 -4.00
N VAL A 181 -9.98 -3.13 -3.45
CA VAL A 181 -10.22 -2.95 -2.01
C VAL A 181 -11.19 -4.01 -1.48
N GLN A 182 -12.29 -4.27 -2.18
CA GLN A 182 -13.26 -5.31 -1.79
C GLN A 182 -12.61 -6.70 -1.82
N SER A 183 -11.85 -7.00 -2.87
CA SER A 183 -11.09 -8.25 -2.98
C SER A 183 -10.09 -8.43 -1.84
N ALA A 184 -9.45 -7.35 -1.40
CA ALA A 184 -8.55 -7.35 -0.25
C ALA A 184 -9.29 -7.58 1.06
N ALA A 185 -10.45 -6.95 1.25
CA ALA A 185 -11.28 -7.12 2.45
C ALA A 185 -11.83 -8.55 2.57
N ASP A 186 -12.29 -9.13 1.47
CA ASP A 186 -12.84 -10.49 1.41
C ASP A 186 -11.80 -11.58 1.73
N ARG A 187 -10.51 -11.30 1.45
CA ARG A 187 -9.38 -12.19 1.73
C ARG A 187 -8.71 -11.95 3.06
N SER A 188 -9.10 -10.90 3.76
CA SER A 188 -8.47 -10.53 5.03
C SER A 188 -8.68 -11.60 6.09
N LEU A 189 -7.62 -11.88 6.85
CA LEU A 189 -7.69 -12.80 8.01
C LEU A 189 -8.63 -12.27 9.10
N TYR A 190 -8.88 -10.95 9.12
CA TYR A 190 -9.64 -10.27 10.17
C TYR A 190 -10.59 -9.25 9.56
N GLY A 191 -11.73 -9.02 10.22
CA GLY A 191 -12.62 -7.93 9.88
C GLY A 191 -12.15 -6.60 10.48
N PHE A 192 -12.03 -5.57 9.65
CA PHE A 192 -11.70 -4.21 10.06
C PHE A 192 -12.86 -3.27 9.76
N SER A 193 -13.13 -2.32 10.68
CA SER A 193 -14.18 -1.30 10.49
C SER A 193 -13.61 -0.02 9.87
N VAL A 194 -12.75 -0.16 8.88
CA VAL A 194 -12.10 0.95 8.15
C VAL A 194 -12.74 1.08 6.78
N SER A 195 -13.37 2.22 6.51
CA SER A 195 -13.90 2.51 5.17
C SER A 195 -12.79 3.01 4.26
N VAL A 196 -12.83 2.57 3.00
CA VAL A 196 -11.96 3.06 1.93
C VAL A 196 -12.84 3.69 0.85
N GLU A 197 -12.42 4.82 0.32
CA GLU A 197 -13.08 5.56 -0.75
C GLU A 197 -12.16 5.68 -1.97
N PRO A 198 -12.70 5.90 -3.18
CA PRO A 198 -11.89 6.00 -4.40
C PRO A 198 -10.83 7.10 -4.38
N SER A 199 -11.02 8.14 -3.55
CA SER A 199 -10.07 9.24 -3.40
C SER A 199 -8.93 8.96 -2.41
N ASP A 200 -8.98 7.87 -1.66
CA ASP A 200 -7.97 7.53 -0.66
C ASP A 200 -6.67 7.07 -1.31
N ARG A 201 -5.58 7.29 -0.59
CA ARG A 201 -4.26 6.75 -0.94
C ARG A 201 -4.00 5.50 -0.11
N LEU A 202 -3.48 4.48 -0.77
CA LEU A 202 -3.18 3.20 -0.16
C LEU A 202 -1.68 3.02 0.04
N MET A 203 -1.33 2.13 0.97
CA MET A 203 0.01 1.60 1.15
C MET A 203 -0.09 0.11 1.37
N THR A 204 0.68 -0.65 0.62
CA THR A 204 0.77 -2.11 0.71
C THR A 204 2.16 -2.49 1.23
N LEU A 205 2.21 -3.28 2.30
CA LEU A 205 3.43 -3.90 2.80
C LEU A 205 3.41 -5.38 2.43
N ALA A 206 4.43 -5.87 1.74
CA ALA A 206 4.50 -7.26 1.29
C ALA A 206 5.82 -7.93 1.69
N THR A 207 5.70 -9.12 2.29
CA THR A 207 6.84 -9.97 2.68
C THR A 207 6.49 -11.45 2.52
N VAL A 208 7.49 -12.32 2.70
CA VAL A 208 7.23 -13.76 2.83
C VAL A 208 6.41 -14.04 4.09
N SER A 209 5.47 -14.98 4.01
CA SER A 209 4.66 -15.39 5.16
C SER A 209 5.44 -16.33 6.07
N SER A 210 5.21 -16.24 7.38
CA SER A 210 5.71 -17.22 8.37
C SER A 210 5.19 -18.64 8.12
N ARG A 211 4.10 -18.79 7.38
CA ARG A 211 3.52 -20.08 6.98
C ARG A 211 4.35 -20.81 5.91
N GLY A 212 5.34 -20.15 5.30
CA GLY A 212 6.19 -20.73 4.28
C GLY A 212 5.43 -21.19 3.02
N ASN A 213 5.96 -22.19 2.32
CA ASN A 213 5.30 -22.89 1.20
C ASN A 213 4.81 -21.98 0.06
N GLY A 214 5.57 -20.95 -0.29
CA GLY A 214 5.20 -20.01 -1.34
C GLY A 214 4.00 -19.13 -0.96
N LYS A 215 3.87 -18.79 0.31
CA LYS A 215 2.92 -17.80 0.80
C LYS A 215 3.59 -16.46 1.04
N CYS A 216 2.86 -15.38 0.81
CA CYS A 216 3.23 -14.04 1.16
C CYS A 216 2.24 -13.44 2.16
N LEU A 217 2.75 -12.61 3.06
CA LEU A 217 1.96 -11.78 3.94
C LEU A 217 1.83 -10.39 3.30
N VAL A 218 0.60 -9.93 3.17
CA VAL A 218 0.27 -8.63 2.59
C VAL A 218 -0.60 -7.85 3.58
N LEU A 219 -0.14 -6.68 3.98
CA LEU A 219 -0.88 -5.75 4.82
C LEU A 219 -1.28 -4.55 3.97
N LEU A 220 -2.56 -4.18 3.98
CA LEU A 220 -3.05 -3.03 3.24
C LEU A 220 -3.54 -1.96 4.20
N PHE A 221 -3.03 -0.77 3.98
CA PHE A 221 -3.33 0.42 4.75
C PHE A 221 -3.97 1.48 3.86
N ARG A 222 -4.83 2.29 4.44
CA ARG A 222 -5.38 3.51 3.85
C ARG A 222 -4.80 4.73 4.55
N MET A 223 -4.39 5.74 3.80
CA MET A 223 -3.96 7.02 4.38
C MET A 223 -5.11 7.62 5.21
N MET A 224 -4.80 8.05 6.43
CA MET A 224 -5.80 8.68 7.30
C MET A 224 -6.24 10.01 6.72
N ARG A 225 -7.53 10.29 6.83
CA ARG A 225 -8.13 11.54 6.37
C ARG A 225 -7.88 12.64 7.40
N GLU A 226 -7.94 13.88 6.97
CA GLU A 226 -7.79 15.02 7.87
C GLU A 226 -8.83 14.98 9.02
N GLY A 227 -8.36 15.17 10.26
CA GLY A 227 -9.21 15.11 11.45
C GLY A 227 -9.61 13.70 11.90
N GLU A 228 -9.20 12.64 11.20
CA GLU A 228 -9.46 11.27 11.63
C GLU A 228 -8.59 10.92 12.85
N ALA A 229 -9.23 10.37 13.88
CA ALA A 229 -8.50 9.87 15.05
C ALA A 229 -7.87 8.49 14.76
N VAL A 230 -6.73 8.21 15.36
CA VAL A 230 -6.16 6.86 15.37
C VAL A 230 -7.13 5.94 16.11
N PRO A 231 -7.50 4.78 15.53
CA PRO A 231 -8.44 3.83 16.13
C PRO A 231 -8.00 3.30 17.48
#